data_5efebdd6b5214a896eb7e42f8e3409b1
#
_entry.id   5efebdd6b5214a896eb7e42f8e3409b1
#
_cell.length_a   1.000
_cell.length_b   1.000
_cell.length_c   1.000
_cell.angle_alpha   90.00
_cell.angle_beta   90.00
_cell.angle_gamma   90.00
#
_symmetry.space_group_name_H-M   'P 1'
#
loop_
_entity.id
_entity.type
_entity.pdbx_description
1 polymer ?
#
loop_
_entity_poly.entity_id
_entity_poly.type
_entity_poly.pdbx_seq_one_letter_code
_entity_poly.pdbx_strand_id
1 'polypeptide(L)'
;MEIKEVKYDWAGALAKRSKIDMIVLHHADASTCSPTDVHWWHIRNGWSGFGYHYFVSKQGVIFKGRPDDVIGSHAKGYNSTSIGICFEGRYNKEIMPEAQVKAGKELVVYLKKKYGIKDVKRHKDLMSTDCPGSLFPFEEIVGQEKENLVLSFQRAVVADGFKLPKYGCDGSYGDETKSVMQKCIVKRRLFYKYKNSTKLVQRLLGIKQDGLCGKDTEKAIKKFQNLHKLEVDGCVGLLTWKKLLNID
;
A
#
# COMPACT_ATOMS: atom_id res chain seq x y z
N MET A 1 4.05 -10.17 19.68
CA MET A 1 3.54 -8.76 19.74
C MET A 1 3.03 -8.49 21.15
N GLU A 2 3.55 -7.48 21.80
CA GLU A 2 3.08 -6.98 23.10
C GLU A 2 2.32 -5.66 22.88
N ILE A 3 1.19 -5.49 23.57
CA ILE A 3 0.40 -4.25 23.56
C ILE A 3 0.44 -3.68 24.98
N LYS A 4 1.00 -2.48 25.12
CA LYS A 4 1.08 -1.80 26.42
C LYS A 4 -0.20 -1.05 26.71
N GLU A 5 -0.76 -1.28 27.87
CA GLU A 5 -1.91 -0.53 28.37
C GLU A 5 -1.49 0.89 28.77
N VAL A 6 -2.37 1.85 28.49
CA VAL A 6 -2.22 3.25 28.91
C VAL A 6 -3.47 3.66 29.66
N LYS A 7 -3.30 4.28 30.80
CA LYS A 7 -4.42 4.85 31.57
C LYS A 7 -4.74 6.25 31.05
N TYR A 8 -5.98 6.47 30.67
CA TYR A 8 -6.46 7.75 30.15
C TYR A 8 -7.55 8.33 31.06
N ASP A 9 -7.52 9.63 31.27
CA ASP A 9 -8.57 10.39 31.96
C ASP A 9 -9.59 10.88 30.92
N TRP A 10 -10.62 10.06 30.69
CA TRP A 10 -11.66 10.35 29.69
C TRP A 10 -12.57 11.49 30.12
N ALA A 11 -12.78 12.50 29.25
CA ALA A 11 -13.68 13.63 29.51
C ALA A 11 -15.18 13.31 29.31
N GLY A 12 -15.55 12.04 29.35
CA GLY A 12 -16.95 11.60 29.22
C GLY A 12 -17.08 10.12 28.90
N ALA A 13 -18.31 9.65 28.86
CA ALA A 13 -18.61 8.26 28.54
C ALA A 13 -18.25 7.93 27.09
N LEU A 14 -17.71 6.73 26.90
CA LEU A 14 -17.38 6.20 25.58
C LEU A 14 -18.51 5.27 25.10
N ALA A 15 -19.12 5.60 23.97
CA ALA A 15 -20.20 4.80 23.38
C ALA A 15 -19.68 3.47 22.85
N LYS A 16 -20.44 2.39 23.06
CA LYS A 16 -20.14 1.06 22.54
C LYS A 16 -20.55 0.93 21.08
N ARG A 17 -19.92 0.00 20.37
CA ARG A 17 -20.26 -0.39 18.99
C ARG A 17 -20.63 -1.86 18.89
N SER A 18 -21.34 -2.21 17.83
CA SER A 18 -21.83 -3.57 17.59
C SER A 18 -20.96 -4.36 16.61
N LYS A 19 -20.18 -3.68 15.75
CA LYS A 19 -19.35 -4.37 14.73
C LYS A 19 -18.06 -3.62 14.40
N ILE A 20 -17.13 -4.36 13.80
CA ILE A 20 -15.86 -3.85 13.30
C ILE A 20 -15.68 -4.40 11.88
N ASP A 21 -15.70 -3.53 10.89
CA ASP A 21 -15.64 -3.91 9.47
C ASP A 21 -14.29 -3.59 8.84
N MET A 22 -13.57 -2.57 9.35
CA MET A 22 -12.33 -2.11 8.75
C MET A 22 -11.31 -1.59 9.76
N ILE A 23 -10.08 -1.44 9.29
CA ILE A 23 -9.00 -0.72 9.99
C ILE A 23 -8.71 0.56 9.21
N VAL A 24 -8.54 1.68 9.92
CA VAL A 24 -8.12 2.96 9.33
C VAL A 24 -6.77 3.36 9.90
N LEU A 25 -5.80 3.59 9.01
CA LEU A 25 -4.45 3.99 9.37
C LEU A 25 -4.29 5.50 9.31
N HIS A 26 -3.68 6.06 10.35
CA HIS A 26 -3.43 7.48 10.53
C HIS A 26 -1.98 7.74 10.93
N HIS A 27 -1.51 8.97 10.76
CA HIS A 27 -0.34 9.47 11.47
C HIS A 27 -0.76 10.55 12.48
N ALA A 28 0.11 10.81 13.45
CA ALA A 28 -0.12 11.85 14.46
C ALA A 28 0.11 13.26 13.91
N ASP A 29 0.74 13.40 12.74
CA ASP A 29 1.26 14.63 12.14
C ASP A 29 2.18 15.43 13.09
N ALA A 30 2.87 14.72 13.96
CA ALA A 30 3.88 15.23 14.86
C ALA A 30 5.10 14.31 14.84
N SER A 31 6.31 14.87 14.62
CA SER A 31 7.54 14.06 14.49
C SER A 31 7.86 13.27 15.76
N THR A 32 7.46 13.78 16.91
CA THR A 32 7.57 13.06 18.18
C THR A 32 6.36 13.36 19.04
N CYS A 33 5.71 12.32 19.53
CA CYS A 33 4.62 12.40 20.48
C CYS A 33 4.35 11.04 21.13
N SER A 34 3.76 11.07 22.31
CA SER A 34 3.26 9.90 23.02
C SER A 34 1.75 9.75 22.84
N PRO A 35 1.18 8.58 23.19
CA PRO A 35 -0.28 8.42 23.27
C PRO A 35 -0.95 9.45 24.20
N THR A 36 -0.26 9.83 25.28
CA THR A 36 -0.74 10.82 26.25
C THR A 36 -0.78 12.22 25.65
N ASP A 37 0.21 12.60 24.84
CA ASP A 37 0.19 13.90 24.15
C ASP A 37 -1.00 14.00 23.20
N VAL A 38 -1.24 12.94 22.40
CA VAL A 38 -2.40 12.87 21.49
C VAL A 38 -3.71 12.89 22.26
N HIS A 39 -3.77 12.23 23.43
CA HIS A 39 -4.94 12.28 24.30
C HIS A 39 -5.26 13.72 24.72
N TRP A 40 -4.28 14.46 25.20
CA TRP A 40 -4.48 15.84 25.64
C TRP A 40 -4.77 16.80 24.50
N TRP A 41 -4.21 16.58 23.30
CA TRP A 41 -4.59 17.35 22.10
C TRP A 41 -6.07 17.16 21.77
N HIS A 42 -6.57 15.93 21.86
CA HIS A 42 -7.98 15.62 21.59
C HIS A 42 -8.90 16.22 22.67
N ILE A 43 -8.51 16.18 23.95
CA ILE A 43 -9.25 16.85 25.04
C ILE A 43 -9.36 18.36 24.76
N ARG A 44 -8.25 19.02 24.38
CA ARG A 44 -8.23 20.46 24.05
C ARG A 44 -9.11 20.80 22.85
N ASN A 45 -9.34 19.85 21.94
CA ASN A 45 -10.25 19.99 20.80
C ASN A 45 -11.73 19.70 21.17
N GLY A 46 -12.04 19.51 22.47
CA GLY A 46 -13.40 19.23 22.96
C GLY A 46 -13.84 17.78 22.76
N TRP A 47 -12.92 16.86 22.50
CA TRP A 47 -13.23 15.42 22.38
C TRP A 47 -13.09 14.71 23.73
N SER A 48 -13.66 13.50 23.84
CA SER A 48 -13.58 12.70 25.07
C SER A 48 -12.17 12.15 25.37
N GLY A 49 -11.14 12.54 24.64
CA GLY A 49 -9.76 12.10 24.76
C GLY A 49 -9.28 11.33 23.55
N PHE A 50 -8.30 10.44 23.74
CA PHE A 50 -7.64 9.70 22.67
C PHE A 50 -8.62 9.07 21.68
N GLY A 51 -8.57 9.46 20.40
CA GLY A 51 -9.60 9.10 19.41
C GLY A 51 -9.38 7.73 18.76
N TYR A 52 -8.19 7.18 18.83
CA TYR A 52 -7.80 5.94 18.17
C TYR A 52 -7.89 4.74 19.12
N HIS A 53 -7.83 3.52 18.58
CA HIS A 53 -7.83 2.28 19.34
C HIS A 53 -6.43 1.77 19.67
N TYR A 54 -5.48 2.15 18.84
CA TYR A 54 -4.06 1.82 19.00
C TYR A 54 -3.18 2.99 18.57
N PHE A 55 -1.99 3.02 19.20
CA PHE A 55 -0.91 3.91 18.83
C PHE A 55 0.36 3.08 18.64
N VAL A 56 1.12 3.37 17.58
CA VAL A 56 2.39 2.71 17.30
C VAL A 56 3.48 3.76 17.34
N SER A 57 4.42 3.63 18.28
CA SER A 57 5.56 4.56 18.39
C SER A 57 6.63 4.25 17.35
N LYS A 58 7.53 5.21 17.09
CA LYS A 58 8.68 5.05 16.20
C LYS A 58 9.62 3.90 16.61
N GLN A 59 9.67 3.57 17.89
CA GLN A 59 10.44 2.45 18.43
C GLN A 59 9.72 1.09 18.24
N GLY A 60 8.53 1.07 17.61
CA GLY A 60 7.76 -0.14 17.38
C GLY A 60 6.98 -0.63 18.61
N VAL A 61 6.83 0.21 19.63
CA VAL A 61 5.98 -0.12 20.78
C VAL A 61 4.52 0.18 20.42
N ILE A 62 3.64 -0.81 20.67
CA ILE A 62 2.21 -0.68 20.46
C ILE A 62 1.53 -0.35 21.79
N PHE A 63 0.74 0.72 21.79
CA PHE A 63 -0.02 1.14 22.95
C PHE A 63 -1.51 0.98 22.70
N LYS A 64 -2.24 0.53 23.73
CA LYS A 64 -3.70 0.48 23.71
C LYS A 64 -4.26 1.89 23.89
N GLY A 65 -5.24 2.22 23.06
CA GLY A 65 -6.05 3.44 23.19
C GLY A 65 -7.46 3.12 23.68
N ARG A 66 -8.49 3.47 22.89
CA ARG A 66 -9.88 3.09 23.20
C ARG A 66 -10.02 1.57 23.19
N PRO A 67 -10.87 1.01 24.07
CA PRO A 67 -11.28 -0.40 23.96
C PRO A 67 -11.82 -0.72 22.56
N ASP A 68 -11.61 -1.95 22.08
CA ASP A 68 -12.00 -2.31 20.72
C ASP A 68 -13.52 -2.30 20.49
N ASP A 69 -14.30 -2.49 21.57
CA ASP A 69 -15.76 -2.46 21.58
C ASP A 69 -16.36 -1.05 21.73
N VAL A 70 -15.52 -0.02 21.66
CA VAL A 70 -15.91 1.39 21.80
C VAL A 70 -15.79 2.11 20.46
N ILE A 71 -16.70 3.04 20.19
CA ILE A 71 -16.69 3.90 19.00
C ILE A 71 -15.45 4.82 19.04
N GLY A 72 -14.71 4.88 17.93
CA GLY A 72 -13.57 5.77 17.77
C GLY A 72 -13.95 7.24 17.63
N SER A 73 -12.92 8.11 17.55
CA SER A 73 -13.06 9.52 17.19
C SER A 73 -11.89 9.89 16.28
N HIS A 74 -11.83 9.26 15.07
CA HIS A 74 -10.67 9.38 14.17
C HIS A 74 -11.04 9.48 12.67
N ALA A 75 -12.24 9.02 12.27
CA ALA A 75 -12.72 9.10 10.89
C ALA A 75 -14.24 9.32 10.90
N LYS A 76 -14.67 10.56 10.68
CA LYS A 76 -16.11 10.94 10.71
C LYS A 76 -16.90 10.09 9.70
N GLY A 77 -18.02 9.51 10.14
CA GLY A 77 -18.85 8.59 9.35
C GLY A 77 -18.42 7.12 9.42
N TYR A 78 -17.18 6.82 9.86
CA TYR A 78 -16.64 5.46 9.93
C TYR A 78 -16.24 5.05 11.35
N ASN A 79 -16.33 5.96 12.34
CA ASN A 79 -15.91 5.73 13.72
C ASN A 79 -16.59 4.53 14.39
N SER A 80 -17.87 4.28 14.07
CA SER A 80 -18.65 3.20 14.67
C SER A 80 -18.29 1.80 14.16
N THR A 81 -17.66 1.71 13.00
CA THR A 81 -17.37 0.42 12.33
C THR A 81 -15.90 0.17 12.09
N SER A 82 -15.00 1.09 12.50
CA SER A 82 -13.57 0.98 12.23
C SER A 82 -12.69 1.00 13.46
N ILE A 83 -11.59 0.25 13.42
CA ILE A 83 -10.44 0.38 14.32
C ILE A 83 -9.50 1.44 13.77
N GLY A 84 -9.26 2.52 14.50
CA GLY A 84 -8.23 3.52 14.15
C GLY A 84 -6.89 3.15 14.76
N ILE A 85 -5.84 3.14 13.94
CA ILE A 85 -4.44 3.00 14.37
C ILE A 85 -3.71 4.29 14.03
N CYS A 86 -3.14 4.95 15.03
CA CYS A 86 -2.33 6.15 14.88
C CYS A 86 -0.84 5.79 14.97
N PHE A 87 -0.06 6.26 14.03
CA PHE A 87 1.39 6.10 14.02
C PHE A 87 2.06 7.43 14.44
N GLU A 88 2.97 7.36 15.40
CA GLU A 88 3.84 8.50 15.73
C GLU A 88 4.61 8.91 14.48
N GLY A 89 4.58 10.19 14.13
CA GLY A 89 5.35 10.69 13.00
C GLY A 89 4.58 11.64 12.10
N ARG A 90 5.32 12.25 11.17
CA ARG A 90 4.84 13.21 10.17
C ARG A 90 5.20 12.72 8.77
N TYR A 91 4.44 11.76 8.23
CA TYR A 91 4.78 11.02 7.00
C TYR A 91 4.44 11.76 5.70
N ASN A 92 4.30 13.06 5.75
CA ASN A 92 4.48 13.97 4.61
C ASN A 92 5.92 14.52 4.54
N LYS A 93 6.75 14.35 5.59
CA LYS A 93 8.07 14.98 5.73
C LYS A 93 9.20 14.03 6.12
N GLU A 94 8.88 12.86 6.67
CA GLU A 94 9.87 11.92 7.18
C GLU A 94 9.54 10.48 6.80
N ILE A 95 10.55 9.63 6.80
CA ILE A 95 10.42 8.19 6.51
C ILE A 95 10.13 7.45 7.82
N MET A 96 9.20 6.51 7.76
CA MET A 96 8.84 5.66 8.90
C MET A 96 9.99 4.71 9.26
N PRO A 97 10.41 4.63 10.55
CA PRO A 97 11.39 3.66 10.97
C PRO A 97 10.93 2.21 10.77
N GLU A 98 11.86 1.33 10.43
CA GLU A 98 11.57 -0.11 10.18
C GLU A 98 10.89 -0.80 11.38
N ALA A 99 11.32 -0.47 12.62
CA ALA A 99 10.70 -1.01 13.83
C ALA A 99 9.20 -0.69 13.92
N GLN A 100 8.83 0.52 13.51
CA GLN A 100 7.42 0.95 13.50
C GLN A 100 6.63 0.29 12.37
N VAL A 101 7.22 0.14 11.18
CA VAL A 101 6.61 -0.59 10.05
C VAL A 101 6.30 -2.02 10.46
N LYS A 102 7.28 -2.71 11.06
CA LYS A 102 7.14 -4.09 11.54
C LYS A 102 6.02 -4.21 12.58
N ALA A 103 6.01 -3.33 13.58
CA ALA A 103 4.97 -3.35 14.61
C ALA A 103 3.58 -3.04 14.04
N GLY A 104 3.48 -2.10 13.10
CA GLY A 104 2.24 -1.78 12.38
C GLY A 104 1.71 -2.98 11.59
N LYS A 105 2.59 -3.68 10.86
CA LYS A 105 2.26 -4.90 10.11
C LYS A 105 1.74 -6.01 11.05
N GLU A 106 2.45 -6.28 12.15
CA GLU A 106 2.03 -7.27 13.14
C GLU A 106 0.66 -6.95 13.74
N LEU A 107 0.41 -5.68 14.08
CA LEU A 107 -0.87 -5.23 14.63
C LEU A 107 -2.01 -5.37 13.63
N VAL A 108 -1.81 -4.98 12.36
CA VAL A 108 -2.80 -5.11 11.29
C VAL A 108 -3.16 -6.59 11.07
N VAL A 109 -2.16 -7.48 10.98
CA VAL A 109 -2.38 -8.92 10.83
C VAL A 109 -3.16 -9.49 12.03
N TYR A 110 -2.80 -9.11 13.24
CA TYR A 110 -3.50 -9.53 14.45
C TYR A 110 -4.98 -9.11 14.43
N LEU A 111 -5.28 -7.85 14.13
CA LEU A 111 -6.64 -7.31 14.12
C LEU A 111 -7.48 -7.90 12.99
N LYS A 112 -6.90 -8.09 11.79
CA LYS A 112 -7.57 -8.79 10.69
C LYS A 112 -8.00 -10.19 11.09
N LYS A 113 -7.12 -10.95 11.74
CA LYS A 113 -7.42 -12.30 12.22
C LYS A 113 -8.47 -12.30 13.34
N LYS A 114 -8.33 -11.40 14.31
CA LYS A 114 -9.21 -11.31 15.49
C LYS A 114 -10.66 -10.99 15.13
N TYR A 115 -10.88 -10.10 14.15
CA TYR A 115 -12.20 -9.57 13.80
C TYR A 115 -12.69 -9.97 12.42
N GLY A 116 -11.94 -10.77 11.65
CA GLY A 116 -12.32 -11.14 10.27
C GLY A 116 -12.26 -9.97 9.29
N ILE A 117 -11.50 -8.91 9.60
CA ILE A 117 -11.44 -7.68 8.80
C ILE A 117 -10.73 -7.95 7.49
N LYS A 118 -11.36 -7.55 6.37
CA LYS A 118 -10.78 -7.61 5.02
C LYS A 118 -10.22 -6.25 4.59
N ASP A 119 -10.88 -5.17 4.96
CA ASP A 119 -10.59 -3.82 4.52
C ASP A 119 -9.65 -3.08 5.47
N VAL A 120 -8.53 -2.58 4.92
CA VAL A 120 -7.65 -1.64 5.58
C VAL A 120 -7.56 -0.40 4.68
N LYS A 121 -7.80 0.77 5.23
CA LYS A 121 -7.84 2.05 4.50
C LYS A 121 -6.89 3.05 5.14
N ARG A 122 -6.40 3.99 4.33
CA ARG A 122 -5.79 5.22 4.84
C ARG A 122 -6.90 6.23 5.17
N HIS A 123 -6.68 7.12 6.08
CA HIS A 123 -7.67 8.17 6.38
C HIS A 123 -8.07 8.96 5.12
N LYS A 124 -7.11 9.28 4.25
CA LYS A 124 -7.35 9.97 2.97
C LYS A 124 -8.18 9.17 1.94
N ASP A 125 -8.34 7.87 2.10
CA ASP A 125 -9.19 7.06 1.23
C ASP A 125 -10.68 7.22 1.59
N LEU A 126 -10.98 7.78 2.77
CA LEU A 126 -12.31 7.95 3.31
C LEU A 126 -12.74 9.42 3.42
N MET A 127 -11.80 10.34 3.52
CA MET A 127 -12.04 11.76 3.76
C MET A 127 -11.04 12.63 3.01
N SER A 128 -11.39 13.89 2.76
CA SER A 128 -10.48 14.89 2.18
C SER A 128 -9.44 15.31 3.23
N THR A 129 -8.28 14.62 3.23
CA THR A 129 -7.14 14.85 4.13
C THR A 129 -5.88 14.24 3.53
N ASP A 130 -4.70 14.71 3.94
CA ASP A 130 -3.41 14.11 3.54
C ASP A 130 -2.98 12.94 4.44
N CYS A 131 -3.69 12.71 5.56
CA CYS A 131 -3.38 11.64 6.51
C CYS A 131 -3.54 10.25 5.86
N PRO A 132 -2.57 9.34 6.04
CA PRO A 132 -1.43 9.37 6.95
C PRO A 132 -0.13 9.93 6.33
N GLY A 133 -0.19 10.62 5.20
CA GLY A 133 0.95 11.21 4.52
C GLY A 133 1.39 10.46 3.27
N SER A 134 2.14 11.17 2.39
CA SER A 134 2.58 10.63 1.10
C SER A 134 3.73 9.63 1.21
N LEU A 135 4.52 9.71 2.29
CA LEU A 135 5.65 8.80 2.59
C LEU A 135 5.26 7.65 3.53
N PHE A 136 3.97 7.53 3.87
CA PHE A 136 3.47 6.45 4.73
C PHE A 136 3.55 5.11 3.99
N PRO A 137 4.24 4.08 4.51
CA PRO A 137 4.46 2.79 3.84
C PRO A 137 3.24 1.87 3.96
N PHE A 138 2.11 2.31 3.40
CA PHE A 138 0.81 1.64 3.54
C PHE A 138 0.85 0.19 3.07
N GLU A 139 1.34 -0.06 1.85
CA GLU A 139 1.35 -1.39 1.23
C GLU A 139 2.15 -2.39 2.07
N GLU A 140 3.26 -1.94 2.65
CA GLU A 140 4.11 -2.75 3.49
C GLU A 140 3.42 -3.11 4.82
N ILE A 141 2.76 -2.12 5.45
CA ILE A 141 2.05 -2.31 6.73
C ILE A 141 0.84 -3.24 6.56
N VAL A 142 0.09 -3.12 5.46
CA VAL A 142 -1.10 -3.98 5.25
C VAL A 142 -0.74 -5.40 4.80
N GLY A 143 0.57 -5.68 4.62
CA GLY A 143 1.07 -6.97 4.17
C GLY A 143 0.75 -7.26 2.70
N GLN A 144 0.41 -6.23 1.94
CA GLN A 144 0.53 -6.30 0.51
C GLN A 144 2.03 -6.18 0.23
N GLU A 145 2.68 -7.31 -0.02
CA GLU A 145 4.03 -7.26 -0.57
C GLU A 145 3.97 -6.32 -1.77
N LYS A 146 4.90 -5.35 -1.84
CA LYS A 146 5.11 -4.62 -3.10
C LYS A 146 5.17 -5.69 -4.17
N GLU A 147 4.23 -5.66 -5.09
CA GLU A 147 4.21 -6.63 -6.18
C GLU A 147 5.63 -6.66 -6.78
N ASN A 148 6.26 -7.83 -6.71
CA ASN A 148 7.52 -8.02 -7.40
C ASN A 148 7.22 -8.00 -8.91
N LEU A 149 7.36 -6.83 -9.51
CA LEU A 149 7.04 -6.61 -10.92
C LEU A 149 7.94 -7.46 -11.84
N VAL A 150 9.17 -7.76 -11.40
CA VAL A 150 10.07 -8.67 -12.11
C VAL A 150 9.49 -10.09 -12.10
N LEU A 151 9.01 -10.56 -10.94
CA LEU A 151 8.33 -11.86 -10.84
C LEU A 151 7.07 -11.92 -11.69
N SER A 152 6.29 -10.84 -11.72
CA SER A 152 5.10 -10.73 -12.56
C SER A 152 5.44 -10.78 -14.05
N PHE A 153 6.55 -10.14 -14.47
CA PHE A 153 7.08 -10.23 -15.83
C PHE A 153 7.54 -11.66 -16.15
N GLN A 154 8.36 -12.27 -15.30
CA GLN A 154 8.83 -13.64 -15.47
C GLN A 154 7.67 -14.64 -15.67
N ARG A 155 6.64 -14.55 -14.82
CA ARG A 155 5.43 -15.38 -14.93
C ARG A 155 4.68 -15.14 -16.24
N ALA A 156 4.55 -13.87 -16.67
CA ALA A 156 3.86 -13.52 -17.91
C ALA A 156 4.60 -14.07 -19.14
N VAL A 157 5.94 -13.94 -19.21
CA VAL A 157 6.71 -14.43 -20.34
C VAL A 157 6.76 -15.96 -20.38
N VAL A 158 6.82 -16.64 -19.24
CA VAL A 158 6.74 -18.10 -19.16
C VAL A 158 5.37 -18.58 -19.66
N ALA A 159 4.28 -17.92 -19.30
CA ALA A 159 2.94 -18.19 -19.79
C ALA A 159 2.77 -17.90 -21.30
N ASP A 160 3.63 -17.05 -21.88
CA ASP A 160 3.72 -16.78 -23.32
C ASP A 160 4.72 -17.71 -24.05
N GLY A 161 5.28 -18.73 -23.35
CA GLY A 161 6.12 -19.77 -23.92
C GLY A 161 7.63 -19.50 -23.87
N PHE A 162 8.10 -18.43 -23.22
CA PHE A 162 9.52 -18.24 -22.95
C PHE A 162 10.01 -19.20 -21.87
N LYS A 163 11.28 -19.52 -21.89
CA LYS A 163 11.91 -20.38 -20.89
C LYS A 163 12.89 -19.59 -20.02
N LEU A 164 12.89 -19.85 -18.74
CA LEU A 164 13.84 -19.38 -17.74
C LEU A 164 14.50 -20.59 -17.07
N PRO A 165 15.42 -21.31 -17.77
CA PRO A 165 15.87 -22.64 -17.36
C PRO A 165 16.80 -22.63 -16.16
N LYS A 166 17.49 -21.53 -15.86
CA LYS A 166 18.52 -21.49 -14.82
C LYS A 166 17.94 -21.13 -13.45
N TYR A 167 17.10 -20.11 -13.40
CA TYR A 167 16.60 -19.54 -12.14
C TYR A 167 15.07 -19.55 -12.04
N GLY A 168 14.37 -19.80 -13.15
CA GLY A 168 12.89 -19.79 -13.19
C GLY A 168 12.30 -18.39 -12.91
N CYS A 169 11.15 -18.39 -12.27
CA CYS A 169 10.48 -17.16 -11.83
C CYS A 169 10.90 -16.83 -10.39
N ASP A 170 12.10 -16.30 -10.21
CA ASP A 170 12.71 -16.00 -8.92
C ASP A 170 12.48 -14.56 -8.42
N GLY A 171 11.89 -13.71 -9.28
CA GLY A 171 11.65 -12.31 -8.97
C GLY A 171 12.88 -11.41 -9.06
N SER A 172 14.02 -11.94 -9.56
CA SER A 172 15.29 -11.21 -9.67
C SER A 172 15.55 -10.76 -11.10
N TYR A 173 16.07 -9.54 -11.26
CA TYR A 173 16.52 -9.03 -12.56
C TYR A 173 17.97 -9.45 -12.83
N GLY A 174 18.15 -10.65 -13.34
CA GLY A 174 19.45 -11.19 -13.78
C GLY A 174 19.56 -11.30 -15.30
N ASP A 175 20.67 -11.86 -15.79
CA ASP A 175 20.97 -12.00 -17.23
C ASP A 175 19.90 -12.80 -17.98
N GLU A 176 19.34 -13.83 -17.36
CA GLU A 176 18.29 -14.64 -17.97
C GLU A 176 17.00 -13.82 -18.18
N THR A 177 16.56 -13.08 -17.16
CA THR A 177 15.41 -12.17 -17.26
C THR A 177 15.66 -11.07 -18.28
N LYS A 178 16.86 -10.47 -18.29
CA LYS A 178 17.26 -9.46 -19.27
C LYS A 178 17.22 -10.01 -20.70
N SER A 179 17.74 -11.22 -20.92
CA SER A 179 17.72 -11.88 -22.24
C SER A 179 16.29 -12.11 -22.76
N VAL A 180 15.38 -12.56 -21.88
CA VAL A 180 13.97 -12.74 -22.25
C VAL A 180 13.30 -11.39 -22.49
N MET A 181 13.60 -10.37 -21.68
CA MET A 181 13.06 -9.02 -21.84
C MET A 181 13.43 -8.38 -23.20
N GLN A 182 14.65 -8.65 -23.69
CA GLN A 182 15.08 -8.21 -25.02
C GLN A 182 14.29 -8.88 -26.17
N LYS A 183 13.80 -10.10 -25.95
CA LYS A 183 13.07 -10.90 -26.94
C LYS A 183 11.56 -10.71 -26.87
N CYS A 184 11.03 -10.39 -25.68
CA CYS A 184 9.60 -10.16 -25.45
C CYS A 184 9.20 -8.73 -25.81
N ILE A 185 8.96 -8.48 -27.11
CA ILE A 185 8.58 -7.16 -27.62
C ILE A 185 7.06 -7.10 -27.79
N VAL A 186 6.37 -6.32 -26.96
CA VAL A 186 4.94 -6.06 -27.10
C VAL A 186 4.72 -4.87 -28.03
N LYS A 187 4.08 -5.09 -29.18
CA LYS A 187 3.77 -4.06 -30.18
C LYS A 187 2.54 -4.43 -31.00
N ARG A 188 1.89 -3.46 -31.59
CA ARG A 188 0.66 -3.63 -32.37
C ARG A 188 0.77 -4.65 -33.51
N ARG A 189 1.92 -4.74 -34.20
CA ARG A 189 2.14 -5.75 -35.26
C ARG A 189 2.18 -7.19 -34.78
N LEU A 190 2.39 -7.39 -33.45
CA LEU A 190 2.40 -8.72 -32.79
C LEU A 190 1.15 -8.91 -31.93
N PHE A 191 0.00 -8.54 -32.45
CA PHE A 191 -1.27 -8.36 -31.76
C PHE A 191 -1.67 -9.52 -30.82
N TYR A 192 -1.42 -10.78 -31.23
CA TYR A 192 -1.78 -11.98 -30.46
C TYR A 192 -0.59 -12.74 -29.86
N LYS A 193 0.63 -12.35 -30.19
CA LYS A 193 1.81 -13.18 -29.91
C LYS A 193 2.11 -13.36 -28.42
N TYR A 194 1.98 -12.27 -27.65
CA TYR A 194 2.36 -12.24 -26.24
C TYR A 194 1.18 -11.77 -25.38
N LYS A 195 0.17 -12.65 -25.25
CA LYS A 195 -1.09 -12.31 -24.59
C LYS A 195 -0.91 -11.96 -23.12
N ASN A 196 -0.13 -12.72 -22.36
CA ASN A 196 0.06 -12.52 -20.93
C ASN A 196 0.98 -11.32 -20.66
N SER A 197 2.06 -11.16 -21.42
CA SER A 197 2.92 -9.98 -21.36
C SER A 197 2.18 -8.72 -21.76
N THR A 198 1.27 -8.78 -22.75
CA THR A 198 0.42 -7.66 -23.13
C THR A 198 -0.56 -7.30 -22.01
N LYS A 199 -1.18 -8.28 -21.35
CA LYS A 199 -2.02 -8.03 -20.16
C LYS A 199 -1.25 -7.36 -19.04
N LEU A 200 0.00 -7.78 -18.80
CA LEU A 200 0.86 -7.14 -17.82
C LEU A 200 1.12 -5.67 -18.19
N VAL A 201 1.49 -5.37 -19.45
CA VAL A 201 1.66 -3.99 -19.93
C VAL A 201 0.38 -3.17 -19.71
N GLN A 202 -0.77 -3.70 -20.13
CA GLN A 202 -2.06 -3.03 -19.98
C GLN A 202 -2.38 -2.74 -18.52
N ARG A 203 -2.11 -3.68 -17.61
CA ARG A 203 -2.27 -3.50 -16.17
C ARG A 203 -1.37 -2.39 -15.62
N LEU A 204 -0.09 -2.41 -15.97
CA LEU A 204 0.89 -1.40 -15.52
C LEU A 204 0.57 0.00 -16.07
N LEU A 205 -0.07 0.07 -17.24
CA LEU A 205 -0.54 1.33 -17.83
C LEU A 205 -1.95 1.75 -17.40
N GLY A 206 -2.62 0.97 -16.55
CA GLY A 206 -3.95 1.27 -16.02
C GLY A 206 -5.08 1.23 -17.07
N ILE A 207 -4.94 0.40 -18.12
CA ILE A 207 -5.94 0.25 -19.20
C ILE A 207 -6.57 -1.14 -19.20
N LYS A 208 -7.62 -1.35 -20.03
CA LYS A 208 -8.31 -2.65 -20.16
C LYS A 208 -7.35 -3.79 -20.48
N GLN A 209 -7.39 -4.87 -19.69
CA GLN A 209 -6.49 -6.02 -19.76
C GLN A 209 -7.06 -7.15 -20.63
N ASP A 210 -7.24 -6.92 -21.92
CA ASP A 210 -7.73 -7.95 -22.87
C ASP A 210 -6.60 -8.82 -23.46
N GLY A 211 -5.36 -8.42 -23.28
CA GLY A 211 -4.17 -9.11 -23.81
C GLY A 211 -3.94 -8.87 -25.29
N LEU A 212 -4.58 -7.85 -25.86
CA LEU A 212 -4.45 -7.48 -27.27
C LEU A 212 -3.74 -6.14 -27.41
N CYS A 213 -2.61 -6.11 -28.09
CA CYS A 213 -1.89 -4.87 -28.36
C CYS A 213 -2.53 -4.09 -29.52
N GLY A 214 -3.75 -3.57 -29.28
CA GLY A 214 -4.51 -2.75 -30.24
C GLY A 214 -4.10 -1.27 -30.25
N LYS A 215 -4.90 -0.43 -30.94
CA LYS A 215 -4.66 1.02 -31.02
C LYS A 215 -4.59 1.70 -29.65
N ASP A 216 -5.48 1.32 -28.72
CA ASP A 216 -5.54 1.94 -27.39
C ASP A 216 -4.32 1.57 -26.54
N THR A 217 -3.87 0.30 -26.63
CA THR A 217 -2.66 -0.16 -25.96
C THR A 217 -1.42 0.55 -26.52
N GLU A 218 -1.30 0.66 -27.84
CA GLU A 218 -0.22 1.40 -28.51
C GLU A 218 -0.19 2.88 -28.09
N LYS A 219 -1.35 3.54 -28.04
CA LYS A 219 -1.48 4.94 -27.59
C LYS A 219 -1.04 5.10 -26.13
N ALA A 220 -1.42 4.17 -25.25
CA ALA A 220 -1.00 4.18 -23.86
C ALA A 220 0.51 3.98 -23.70
N ILE A 221 1.10 3.05 -24.47
CA ILE A 221 2.57 2.85 -24.51
C ILE A 221 3.27 4.13 -24.94
N LYS A 222 2.85 4.77 -26.02
CA LYS A 222 3.45 6.03 -26.51
C LYS A 222 3.35 7.15 -25.48
N LYS A 223 2.21 7.27 -24.78
CA LYS A 223 2.04 8.25 -23.69
C LYS A 223 3.03 7.98 -22.56
N PHE A 224 3.18 6.73 -22.15
CA PHE A 224 4.14 6.31 -21.11
C PHE A 224 5.59 6.61 -21.54
N GLN A 225 5.98 6.24 -22.76
CA GLN A 225 7.31 6.49 -23.30
C GLN A 225 7.65 7.97 -23.32
N ASN A 226 6.72 8.81 -23.78
CA ASN A 226 6.89 10.27 -23.79
C ASN A 226 7.09 10.84 -22.36
N LEU A 227 6.26 10.41 -21.40
CA LEU A 227 6.36 10.82 -20.01
C LEU A 227 7.71 10.47 -19.38
N HIS A 228 8.29 9.33 -19.76
CA HIS A 228 9.55 8.82 -19.23
C HIS A 228 10.76 9.13 -20.13
N LYS A 229 10.61 10.00 -21.13
CA LYS A 229 11.68 10.42 -22.06
C LYS A 229 12.36 9.25 -22.79
N LEU A 230 11.56 8.23 -23.12
CA LEU A 230 11.98 7.12 -23.96
C LEU A 230 11.66 7.40 -25.43
N GLU A 231 12.24 6.60 -26.35
CA GLU A 231 11.83 6.61 -27.76
C GLU A 231 10.32 6.29 -27.87
N VAL A 232 9.55 7.16 -28.56
CA VAL A 232 8.08 7.07 -28.65
C VAL A 232 7.67 6.26 -29.88
N ASP A 233 8.05 4.99 -29.88
CA ASP A 233 7.80 4.06 -31.00
C ASP A 233 6.54 3.19 -30.83
N GLY A 234 5.94 3.20 -29.62
CA GLY A 234 4.79 2.37 -29.28
C GLY A 234 5.13 0.89 -29.09
N CYS A 235 6.41 0.56 -28.89
CA CYS A 235 6.90 -0.79 -28.64
C CYS A 235 7.42 -0.93 -27.21
N VAL A 236 7.03 -1.98 -26.50
CA VAL A 236 7.61 -2.31 -25.21
C VAL A 236 8.79 -3.24 -25.44
N GLY A 237 9.95 -2.64 -25.67
CA GLY A 237 11.25 -3.31 -25.70
C GLY A 237 11.96 -3.21 -24.34
N LEU A 238 13.26 -3.55 -24.30
CA LEU A 238 14.05 -3.63 -23.06
C LEU A 238 13.95 -2.37 -22.19
N LEU A 239 14.16 -1.18 -22.75
CA LEU A 239 14.16 0.06 -21.99
C LEU A 239 12.75 0.40 -21.44
N THR A 240 11.72 0.17 -22.25
CA THR A 240 10.33 0.39 -21.83
C THR A 240 9.93 -0.63 -20.75
N TRP A 241 10.34 -1.91 -20.88
CA TRP A 241 10.13 -2.91 -19.82
C TRP A 241 10.84 -2.52 -18.52
N LYS A 242 12.12 -2.15 -18.57
CA LYS A 242 12.85 -1.70 -17.37
C LYS A 242 12.08 -0.58 -16.64
N LYS A 243 11.61 0.39 -17.40
CA LYS A 243 10.88 1.54 -16.83
C LYS A 243 9.51 1.15 -16.26
N LEU A 244 8.76 0.26 -16.94
CA LEU A 244 7.48 -0.28 -16.46
C LEU A 244 7.63 -1.10 -15.17
N LEU A 245 8.76 -1.81 -15.02
CA LEU A 245 9.03 -2.68 -13.88
C LEU A 245 9.82 -1.99 -12.76
N ASN A 246 10.08 -0.66 -12.88
CA ASN A 246 10.89 0.13 -11.94
C ASN A 246 12.30 -0.44 -11.74
N ILE A 247 12.94 -0.89 -12.81
CA ILE A 247 14.33 -1.35 -12.86
C ILE A 247 15.19 -0.20 -13.40
N ASP A 248 16.20 0.21 -12.67
CA ASP A 248 17.17 1.25 -13.06
C ASP A 248 18.20 0.75 -14.10
#